data_0b1077c9449e27fe53562f31a89fc9ee
#
_entry.id   0b1077c9449e27fe53562f31a89fc9ee
#
_cell.length_a   1.000
_cell.length_b   1.000
_cell.length_c   1.000
_cell.angle_alpha   90.00
_cell.angle_beta   90.00
_cell.angle_gamma   90.00
#
_symmetry.space_group_name_H-M   'P 1'
#
loop_
_entity.id
_entity.type
_entity.pdbx_description
1 polymer ?
#
loop_
_entity_poly.entity_id
_entity_poly.type
_entity_poly.pdbx_seq_one_letter_code
_entity_poly.pdbx_strand_id
1 'polypeptide(L)'
;MTIDEDGGRYATKRDRLARLTRLVSILQAHPDGIRTSDIATRVGMSVRTVYRDLTALQEELRLPVWGEDGVWGIDSDKAFLPPLKLTQQEAMAVVLSARLMVRYADKYDPDLAAAFEKLERGLPSPLAEHVERTLDGLSKAPRDERFSANVRMLTRAWAERRVVTFDYAPAHLEGGATPRRATVRPYLLEPSLQTHALYLIGFDEERGAIRTFKIERIRTAALTPRTFEPPDPAATTSALRAAWDIIADQPPVDVELRFVPKVAGRVLEATWHPTQTVQTEPDGSLRWRATVAGSIEIRLWILSWGDDVEVLEPAALRDDVAGTLRRAVAHYEASA
;
A
#
# COMPACT_ATOMS: atom_id res chain seq x y z
N MET A 1 -14.32 -34.53 -47.92
CA MET A 1 -15.07 -34.37 -46.67
C MET A 1 -14.07 -34.67 -45.54
N THR A 2 -13.26 -33.66 -45.22
CA THR A 2 -12.20 -33.75 -44.20
C THR A 2 -12.64 -32.82 -43.07
N ILE A 3 -13.09 -33.41 -41.97
CA ILE A 3 -13.64 -32.75 -40.81
C ILE A 3 -12.46 -32.49 -39.83
N ASP A 4 -12.21 -31.24 -39.63
CA ASP A 4 -11.71 -30.49 -38.47
C ASP A 4 -11.28 -31.33 -37.23
N GLU A 5 -10.07 -31.90 -37.26
CA GLU A 5 -9.41 -32.41 -36.05
C GLU A 5 -8.71 -31.29 -35.22
N ASP A 6 -8.64 -30.09 -35.71
CA ASP A 6 -7.88 -28.96 -35.05
C ASP A 6 -8.73 -28.19 -34.04
N GLY A 7 -10.04 -28.13 -34.18
CA GLY A 7 -10.95 -27.45 -33.25
C GLY A 7 -11.03 -28.13 -31.88
N GLY A 8 -10.89 -29.40 -31.80
CA GLY A 8 -10.91 -30.17 -30.54
C GLY A 8 -9.67 -29.97 -29.66
N ARG A 9 -8.50 -29.78 -30.29
CA ARG A 9 -7.23 -29.52 -29.56
C ARG A 9 -7.15 -28.13 -28.95
N TYR A 10 -7.74 -27.13 -29.58
CA TYR A 10 -7.80 -25.77 -29.05
C TYR A 10 -8.81 -25.63 -27.89
N ALA A 11 -9.94 -26.30 -27.95
CA ALA A 11 -10.94 -26.32 -26.88
C ALA A 11 -10.38 -27.00 -25.61
N THR A 12 -9.71 -28.16 -25.75
CA THR A 12 -9.10 -28.91 -24.63
C THR A 12 -7.90 -28.14 -23.97
N LYS A 13 -7.13 -27.40 -24.77
CA LYS A 13 -6.03 -26.56 -24.21
C LYS A 13 -6.56 -25.34 -23.44
N ARG A 14 -7.60 -24.67 -23.93
CA ARG A 14 -8.26 -23.56 -23.20
C ARG A 14 -8.87 -24.04 -21.88
N ASP A 15 -9.49 -25.19 -21.89
CA ASP A 15 -10.08 -25.84 -20.72
C ASP A 15 -9.01 -26.20 -19.68
N ARG A 16 -7.84 -26.69 -20.12
CA ARG A 16 -6.72 -27.05 -19.23
C ARG A 16 -6.16 -25.81 -18.52
N LEU A 17 -5.94 -24.72 -19.23
CA LEU A 17 -5.39 -23.50 -18.65
C LEU A 17 -6.34 -22.90 -17.60
N ALA A 18 -7.63 -22.79 -17.92
CA ALA A 18 -8.64 -22.31 -16.99
C ALA A 18 -8.71 -23.19 -15.72
N ARG A 19 -8.58 -24.51 -15.89
CA ARG A 19 -8.58 -25.47 -14.79
C ARG A 19 -7.33 -25.34 -13.92
N LEU A 20 -6.13 -25.22 -14.50
CA LEU A 20 -4.89 -25.01 -13.76
C LEU A 20 -4.94 -23.72 -12.94
N THR A 21 -5.45 -22.63 -13.53
CA THR A 21 -5.65 -21.37 -12.81
C THR A 21 -6.59 -21.54 -11.63
N ARG A 22 -7.70 -22.28 -11.81
CA ARG A 22 -8.65 -22.54 -10.72
C ARG A 22 -8.04 -23.40 -9.61
N LEU A 23 -7.19 -24.38 -9.96
CA LEU A 23 -6.45 -25.18 -8.97
C LEU A 23 -5.53 -24.30 -8.12
N VAL A 24 -4.77 -23.42 -8.73
CA VAL A 24 -3.90 -22.47 -8.00
C VAL A 24 -4.73 -21.64 -7.03
N SER A 25 -5.86 -21.08 -7.45
CA SER A 25 -6.74 -20.30 -6.57
C SER A 25 -7.30 -21.12 -5.40
N ILE A 26 -7.63 -22.41 -5.63
CA ILE A 26 -8.08 -23.32 -4.56
C ILE A 26 -6.96 -23.57 -3.55
N LEU A 27 -5.73 -23.85 -4.01
CA LEU A 27 -4.59 -24.08 -3.13
C LEU A 27 -4.25 -22.84 -2.30
N GLN A 28 -4.28 -21.67 -2.91
CA GLN A 28 -4.04 -20.39 -2.22
C GLN A 28 -5.08 -20.08 -1.15
N ALA A 29 -6.33 -20.50 -1.36
CA ALA A 29 -7.41 -20.33 -0.39
C ALA A 29 -7.31 -21.32 0.80
N HIS A 30 -6.38 -22.29 0.75
CA HIS A 30 -6.19 -23.32 1.78
C HIS A 30 -4.71 -23.42 2.16
N PRO A 31 -4.18 -22.48 2.96
CA PRO A 31 -2.76 -22.43 3.33
C PRO A 31 -2.24 -23.71 4.00
N ASP A 32 -3.10 -24.35 4.80
CA ASP A 32 -2.80 -25.60 5.51
C ASP A 32 -2.93 -26.86 4.63
N GLY A 33 -3.26 -26.67 3.36
CA GLY A 33 -3.50 -27.75 2.40
C GLY A 33 -4.96 -28.22 2.32
N ILE A 34 -5.28 -28.89 1.22
CA ILE A 34 -6.62 -29.41 0.91
C ILE A 34 -6.52 -30.83 0.33
N ARG A 35 -7.44 -31.72 0.67
CA ARG A 35 -7.46 -33.08 0.17
C ARG A 35 -7.77 -33.12 -1.33
N THR A 36 -7.10 -34.00 -2.06
CA THR A 36 -7.31 -34.18 -3.50
C THR A 36 -8.77 -34.48 -3.87
N SER A 37 -9.49 -35.24 -3.01
CA SER A 37 -10.93 -35.50 -3.16
C SER A 37 -11.78 -34.25 -3.17
N ASP A 38 -11.45 -33.31 -2.27
CA ASP A 38 -12.19 -32.05 -2.12
C ASP A 38 -11.90 -31.09 -3.28
N ILE A 39 -10.64 -31.09 -3.75
CA ILE A 39 -10.27 -30.39 -4.97
C ILE A 39 -11.06 -30.93 -6.15
N ALA A 40 -11.09 -32.28 -6.31
CA ALA A 40 -11.78 -32.97 -7.41
C ALA A 40 -13.27 -32.57 -7.45
N THR A 41 -13.93 -32.56 -6.31
CA THR A 41 -15.33 -32.14 -6.17
C THR A 41 -15.52 -30.67 -6.59
N ARG A 42 -14.64 -29.77 -6.15
CA ARG A 42 -14.75 -28.32 -6.43
C ARG A 42 -14.49 -27.97 -7.90
N VAL A 43 -13.61 -28.72 -8.58
CA VAL A 43 -13.32 -28.49 -10.00
C VAL A 43 -14.19 -29.35 -10.94
N GLY A 44 -14.96 -30.31 -10.41
CA GLY A 44 -15.84 -31.20 -11.19
C GLY A 44 -15.06 -32.22 -12.04
N MET A 45 -13.89 -32.69 -11.53
CA MET A 45 -13.00 -33.59 -12.25
C MET A 45 -12.71 -34.87 -11.45
N SER A 46 -12.17 -35.88 -12.12
CA SER A 46 -11.71 -37.12 -11.44
C SER A 46 -10.45 -36.78 -10.59
N VAL A 47 -10.27 -37.49 -9.48
CA VAL A 47 -9.07 -37.41 -8.64
C VAL A 47 -7.79 -37.62 -9.48
N ARG A 48 -7.81 -38.58 -10.44
CA ARG A 48 -6.69 -38.82 -11.36
C ARG A 48 -6.34 -37.62 -12.22
N THR A 49 -7.35 -36.87 -12.70
CA THR A 49 -7.14 -35.65 -13.49
C THR A 49 -6.54 -34.58 -12.63
N VAL A 50 -7.03 -34.40 -11.37
CA VAL A 50 -6.51 -33.41 -10.41
C VAL A 50 -5.05 -33.70 -10.07
N TYR A 51 -4.68 -34.96 -9.78
CA TYR A 51 -3.28 -35.35 -9.56
C TYR A 51 -2.37 -34.95 -10.71
N ARG A 52 -2.77 -35.28 -11.95
CA ARG A 52 -1.99 -34.96 -13.15
C ARG A 52 -1.83 -33.45 -13.32
N ASP A 53 -2.87 -32.67 -13.02
CA ASP A 53 -2.83 -31.24 -13.16
C ASP A 53 -2.02 -30.57 -12.01
N LEU A 54 -2.06 -31.11 -10.78
CA LEU A 54 -1.22 -30.68 -9.65
C LEU A 54 0.27 -30.98 -9.93
N THR A 55 0.59 -32.14 -10.47
CA THR A 55 1.95 -32.48 -10.92
C THR A 55 2.41 -31.54 -12.03
N ALA A 56 1.54 -31.17 -12.97
CA ALA A 56 1.87 -30.19 -14.00
C ALA A 56 2.11 -28.80 -13.44
N LEU A 57 1.39 -28.36 -12.41
CA LEU A 57 1.67 -27.12 -11.70
C LEU A 57 3.06 -27.13 -11.07
N GLN A 58 3.47 -28.25 -10.49
CA GLN A 58 4.75 -28.42 -9.83
C GLN A 58 5.92 -28.55 -10.82
N GLU A 59 5.81 -29.42 -11.82
CA GLU A 59 6.90 -29.78 -12.71
C GLU A 59 6.99 -28.90 -13.96
N GLU A 60 5.85 -28.65 -14.64
CA GLU A 60 5.82 -27.86 -15.89
C GLU A 60 5.82 -26.35 -15.62
N LEU A 61 5.02 -25.90 -14.63
CA LEU A 61 4.90 -24.48 -14.31
C LEU A 61 5.82 -24.04 -13.16
N ARG A 62 6.52 -24.99 -12.53
CA ARG A 62 7.45 -24.77 -11.42
C ARG A 62 6.86 -23.93 -10.29
N LEU A 63 5.55 -24.09 -10.06
CA LEU A 63 4.91 -23.47 -8.91
C LEU A 63 5.31 -24.20 -7.63
N PRO A 64 5.44 -23.50 -6.50
CA PRO A 64 5.83 -24.10 -5.22
C PRO A 64 4.66 -24.87 -4.58
N VAL A 65 4.12 -25.83 -5.32
CA VAL A 65 3.06 -26.74 -4.88
C VAL A 65 3.72 -27.92 -4.16
N TRP A 66 3.21 -28.26 -2.98
CA TRP A 66 3.62 -29.42 -2.22
C TRP A 66 2.46 -30.41 -2.08
N GLY A 67 2.77 -31.69 -1.98
CA GLY A 67 1.77 -32.75 -1.78
C GLY A 67 2.32 -33.79 -0.82
N GLU A 68 1.55 -34.13 0.23
CA GLU A 68 1.86 -35.12 1.22
C GLU A 68 0.56 -35.83 1.65
N ASP A 69 0.57 -37.16 1.68
CA ASP A 69 -0.57 -38.01 2.11
C ASP A 69 -1.94 -37.68 1.49
N GLY A 70 -1.93 -37.28 0.20
CA GLY A 70 -3.15 -36.93 -0.53
C GLY A 70 -3.70 -35.54 -0.20
N VAL A 71 -2.97 -34.75 0.60
CA VAL A 71 -3.20 -33.32 0.86
C VAL A 71 -2.24 -32.53 -0.03
N TRP A 72 -2.75 -31.47 -0.63
CA TRP A 72 -1.98 -30.56 -1.48
C TRP A 72 -2.10 -29.13 -1.03
N GLY A 73 -1.01 -28.41 -1.07
CA GLY A 73 -0.94 -27.00 -0.74
C GLY A 73 0.03 -26.26 -1.65
N ILE A 74 0.10 -24.96 -1.48
CA ILE A 74 1.06 -24.10 -2.15
C ILE A 74 1.83 -23.31 -1.10
N ASP A 75 3.16 -23.26 -1.22
CA ASP A 75 3.99 -22.46 -0.35
C ASP A 75 3.68 -20.97 -0.57
N SER A 76 3.01 -20.35 0.37
CA SER A 76 2.56 -18.95 0.27
C SER A 76 3.73 -17.97 0.13
N ASP A 77 4.90 -18.31 0.68
CA ASP A 77 6.10 -17.46 0.59
C ASP A 77 6.70 -17.41 -0.83
N LYS A 78 6.39 -18.44 -1.63
CA LYS A 78 6.86 -18.58 -3.02
C LYS A 78 5.72 -18.57 -4.03
N ALA A 79 4.48 -18.38 -3.57
CA ALA A 79 3.31 -18.42 -4.44
C ALA A 79 3.27 -17.21 -5.38
N PHE A 80 3.08 -17.47 -6.66
CA PHE A 80 2.81 -16.45 -7.66
C PHE A 80 1.31 -16.22 -7.79
N LEU A 81 0.93 -14.96 -8.05
CA LEU A 81 -0.44 -14.69 -8.48
C LEU A 81 -0.73 -15.43 -9.79
N PRO A 82 -1.96 -15.92 -10.00
CA PRO A 82 -2.36 -16.45 -11.30
C PRO A 82 -2.09 -15.42 -12.40
N PRO A 83 -1.83 -15.83 -13.66
CA PRO A 83 -1.62 -14.90 -14.75
C PRO A 83 -2.77 -13.91 -14.86
N LEU A 84 -2.50 -12.64 -14.59
CA LEU A 84 -3.46 -11.56 -14.77
C LEU A 84 -3.46 -11.14 -16.24
N LYS A 85 -4.64 -11.07 -16.84
CA LYS A 85 -4.82 -10.51 -18.18
C LYS A 85 -5.18 -9.07 -18.04
N LEU A 86 -4.23 -8.20 -18.34
CA LEU A 86 -4.43 -6.74 -18.37
C LEU A 86 -4.51 -6.29 -19.83
N THR A 87 -5.42 -5.37 -20.11
CA THR A 87 -5.36 -4.57 -21.34
C THR A 87 -4.18 -3.60 -21.25
N GLN A 88 -3.79 -3.01 -22.38
CA GLN A 88 -2.72 -1.99 -22.39
C GLN A 88 -3.06 -0.81 -21.49
N GLN A 89 -4.32 -0.36 -21.48
CA GLN A 89 -4.80 0.76 -20.67
C GLN A 89 -4.73 0.41 -19.16
N GLU A 90 -5.14 -0.79 -18.77
CA GLU A 90 -5.06 -1.26 -17.39
C GLU A 90 -3.59 -1.38 -16.93
N ALA A 91 -2.72 -1.97 -17.77
CA ALA A 91 -1.30 -2.07 -17.47
C ALA A 91 -0.66 -0.68 -17.30
N MET A 92 -0.98 0.28 -18.18
CA MET A 92 -0.50 1.65 -18.06
C MET A 92 -1.05 2.38 -16.86
N ALA A 93 -2.30 2.17 -16.47
CA ALA A 93 -2.86 2.74 -15.25
C ALA A 93 -2.09 2.27 -14.01
N VAL A 94 -1.76 0.97 -13.93
CA VAL A 94 -0.91 0.41 -12.85
C VAL A 94 0.49 1.02 -12.87
N VAL A 95 1.13 1.10 -14.04
CA VAL A 95 2.47 1.69 -14.19
C VAL A 95 2.48 3.16 -13.77
N LEU A 96 1.50 3.97 -14.20
CA LEU A 96 1.44 5.39 -13.86
C LEU A 96 1.19 5.60 -12.36
N SER A 97 0.33 4.79 -11.74
CA SER A 97 0.09 4.83 -10.30
C SER A 97 1.35 4.47 -9.51
N ALA A 98 2.04 3.40 -9.92
CA ALA A 98 3.28 2.98 -9.29
C ALA A 98 4.42 4.00 -9.53
N ARG A 99 4.48 4.67 -10.70
CA ARG A 99 5.44 5.76 -10.94
C ARG A 99 5.24 6.96 -10.02
N LEU A 100 4.00 7.28 -9.70
CA LEU A 100 3.73 8.31 -8.69
C LEU A 100 4.41 7.94 -7.37
N MET A 101 4.29 6.67 -6.95
CA MET A 101 4.95 6.16 -5.75
C MET A 101 6.48 6.16 -5.86
N VAL A 102 7.03 5.68 -6.99
CA VAL A 102 8.48 5.65 -7.25
C VAL A 102 9.10 7.04 -7.19
N ARG A 103 8.39 8.07 -7.68
CA ARG A 103 8.87 9.46 -7.65
C ARG A 103 9.11 9.99 -6.23
N TYR A 104 8.41 9.43 -5.25
CA TYR A 104 8.51 9.78 -3.85
C TYR A 104 9.20 8.69 -3.01
N ALA A 105 9.63 7.57 -3.63
CA ALA A 105 10.35 6.53 -2.93
C ALA A 105 11.82 6.92 -2.76
N ASP A 106 12.24 7.12 -1.51
CA ASP A 106 13.64 7.43 -1.17
C ASP A 106 14.55 6.19 -1.17
N LYS A 107 13.98 4.99 -1.41
CA LYS A 107 14.70 3.72 -1.35
C LYS A 107 14.35 2.81 -2.51
N TYR A 108 15.34 2.03 -2.94
CA TYR A 108 15.15 0.96 -3.93
C TYR A 108 14.29 -0.15 -3.36
N ASP A 109 13.24 -0.51 -4.08
CA ASP A 109 12.40 -1.67 -3.79
C ASP A 109 12.59 -2.74 -4.88
N PRO A 110 13.24 -3.87 -4.54
CA PRO A 110 13.51 -4.94 -5.51
C PRO A 110 12.24 -5.66 -5.99
N ASP A 111 11.19 -5.72 -5.17
CA ASP A 111 9.94 -6.38 -5.54
C ASP A 111 9.15 -5.52 -6.51
N LEU A 112 9.16 -4.20 -6.31
CA LEU A 112 8.60 -3.23 -7.24
C LEU A 112 9.34 -3.24 -8.58
N ALA A 113 10.67 -3.26 -8.57
CA ALA A 113 11.48 -3.36 -9.77
C ALA A 113 11.16 -4.64 -10.57
N ALA A 114 11.10 -5.79 -9.90
CA ALA A 114 10.75 -7.06 -10.52
C ALA A 114 9.31 -7.08 -11.09
N ALA A 115 8.37 -6.39 -10.46
CA ALA A 115 7.01 -6.23 -10.98
C ALA A 115 7.00 -5.39 -12.27
N PHE A 116 7.72 -4.27 -12.29
CA PHE A 116 7.86 -3.43 -13.49
C PHE A 116 8.51 -4.16 -14.66
N GLU A 117 9.59 -4.93 -14.43
CA GLU A 117 10.22 -5.75 -15.47
C GLU A 117 9.26 -6.78 -16.09
N LYS A 118 8.37 -7.37 -15.27
CA LYS A 118 7.34 -8.29 -15.77
C LYS A 118 6.29 -7.58 -16.61
N LEU A 119 5.87 -6.39 -16.23
CA LEU A 119 4.91 -5.58 -16.98
C LEU A 119 5.53 -5.11 -18.30
N GLU A 120 6.77 -4.65 -18.29
CA GLU A 120 7.51 -4.17 -19.47
C GLU A 120 7.51 -5.18 -20.60
N ARG A 121 7.80 -6.46 -20.29
CA ARG A 121 7.83 -7.55 -21.29
C ARG A 121 6.52 -7.78 -22.05
N GLY A 122 5.41 -7.35 -21.46
CA GLY A 122 4.07 -7.49 -22.06
C GLY A 122 3.57 -6.25 -22.80
N LEU A 123 4.33 -5.14 -22.80
CA LEU A 123 3.91 -3.87 -23.35
C LEU A 123 4.50 -3.61 -24.76
N PRO A 124 3.80 -2.87 -25.64
CA PRO A 124 4.35 -2.36 -26.89
C PRO A 124 5.55 -1.42 -26.61
N SER A 125 6.52 -1.36 -27.58
CA SER A 125 7.77 -0.61 -27.43
C SER A 125 7.64 0.80 -26.84
N PRO A 126 6.74 1.69 -27.28
CA PRO A 126 6.68 3.04 -26.72
C PRO A 126 6.30 3.06 -25.23
N LEU A 127 5.52 2.09 -24.77
CA LEU A 127 5.11 1.95 -23.38
C LEU A 127 6.19 1.25 -22.54
N ALA A 128 6.87 0.24 -23.12
CA ALA A 128 8.01 -0.44 -22.51
C ALA A 128 9.14 0.54 -22.19
N GLU A 129 9.53 1.41 -23.13
CA GLU A 129 10.54 2.46 -22.95
C GLU A 129 10.17 3.44 -21.80
N HIS A 130 8.88 3.65 -21.56
CA HIS A 130 8.43 4.48 -20.45
C HIS A 130 8.60 3.79 -19.11
N VAL A 131 8.38 2.48 -19.04
CA VAL A 131 8.63 1.64 -17.85
C VAL A 131 10.13 1.55 -17.60
N GLU A 132 10.95 1.31 -18.62
CA GLU A 132 12.42 1.24 -18.53
C GLU A 132 13.01 2.51 -17.88
N ARG A 133 12.57 3.70 -18.30
CA ARG A 133 12.98 4.97 -17.69
C ARG A 133 12.60 5.07 -16.21
N THR A 134 11.53 4.43 -15.80
CA THR A 134 11.12 4.39 -14.41
C THR A 134 12.01 3.45 -13.60
N LEU A 135 12.35 2.28 -14.17
CA LEU A 135 13.30 1.33 -13.60
C LEU A 135 14.69 1.93 -13.43
N ASP A 136 15.17 2.67 -14.44
CA ASP A 136 16.45 3.37 -14.36
C ASP A 136 16.45 4.38 -13.20
N GLY A 137 15.39 5.15 -13.05
CA GLY A 137 15.22 6.05 -11.89
C GLY A 137 15.23 5.31 -10.55
N LEU A 138 14.47 4.22 -10.44
CA LEU A 138 14.37 3.41 -9.22
C LEU A 138 15.71 2.75 -8.86
N SER A 139 16.47 2.29 -9.86
CA SER A 139 17.77 1.61 -9.67
C SER A 139 18.82 2.51 -9.01
N LYS A 140 18.68 3.84 -9.14
CA LYS A 140 19.57 4.85 -8.54
C LYS A 140 19.26 5.14 -7.07
N ALA A 141 18.09 4.73 -6.58
CA ALA A 141 17.73 4.91 -5.18
C ALA A 141 18.62 4.03 -4.27
N PRO A 142 18.96 4.50 -3.06
CA PRO A 142 19.81 3.76 -2.14
C PRO A 142 19.12 2.44 -1.72
N ARG A 143 19.91 1.38 -1.65
CA ARG A 143 19.44 0.06 -1.20
C ARG A 143 19.43 -0.01 0.32
N ASP A 144 18.33 -0.48 0.88
CA ASP A 144 18.18 -0.75 2.32
C ASP A 144 17.58 -2.15 2.48
N GLU A 145 18.45 -3.15 2.65
CA GLU A 145 18.02 -4.55 2.79
C GLU A 145 17.11 -4.77 4.00
N ARG A 146 17.34 -4.04 5.09
CA ARG A 146 16.49 -4.13 6.28
C ARG A 146 15.10 -3.59 5.99
N PHE A 147 14.98 -2.47 5.30
CA PHE A 147 13.70 -1.91 4.87
C PHE A 147 12.95 -2.92 4.00
N SER A 148 13.59 -3.46 2.97
CA SER A 148 12.97 -4.44 2.06
C SER A 148 12.55 -5.71 2.80
N ALA A 149 13.38 -6.22 3.71
CA ALA A 149 13.03 -7.38 4.54
C ALA A 149 11.84 -7.08 5.47
N ASN A 150 11.79 -5.89 6.08
CA ASN A 150 10.67 -5.46 6.92
C ASN A 150 9.38 -5.35 6.10
N VAL A 151 9.41 -4.74 4.90
CA VAL A 151 8.24 -4.64 4.02
C VAL A 151 7.69 -6.02 3.69
N ARG A 152 8.54 -6.95 3.23
CA ARG A 152 8.12 -8.32 2.92
C ARG A 152 7.51 -9.03 4.13
N MET A 153 8.17 -8.95 5.28
CA MET A 153 7.69 -9.60 6.50
C MET A 153 6.36 -9.00 6.99
N LEU A 154 6.21 -7.67 6.95
CA LEU A 154 4.98 -6.99 7.36
C LEU A 154 3.82 -7.25 6.37
N THR A 155 4.11 -7.28 5.06
CA THR A 155 3.13 -7.68 4.04
C THR A 155 2.62 -9.11 4.28
N ARG A 156 3.54 -10.02 4.58
CA ARG A 156 3.19 -11.39 4.94
C ARG A 156 2.35 -11.45 6.22
N ALA A 157 2.78 -10.76 7.28
CA ALA A 157 2.06 -10.69 8.55
C ALA A 157 0.64 -10.18 8.39
N TRP A 158 0.46 -9.15 7.56
CA TRP A 158 -0.85 -8.60 7.24
C TRP A 158 -1.72 -9.60 6.47
N ALA A 159 -1.18 -10.21 5.42
CA ALA A 159 -1.89 -11.20 4.61
C ALA A 159 -2.30 -12.45 5.42
N GLU A 160 -1.43 -12.95 6.29
CA GLU A 160 -1.66 -14.12 7.14
C GLU A 160 -2.36 -13.78 8.47
N ARG A 161 -2.67 -12.50 8.72
CA ARG A 161 -3.27 -12.03 9.98
C ARG A 161 -2.47 -12.45 11.21
N ARG A 162 -1.16 -12.31 11.15
CA ARG A 162 -0.23 -12.68 12.21
C ARG A 162 0.29 -11.47 12.96
N VAL A 163 0.38 -11.61 14.27
CA VAL A 163 0.94 -10.60 15.16
C VAL A 163 2.45 -10.50 14.94
N VAL A 164 2.97 -9.27 14.89
CA VAL A 164 4.40 -8.99 14.76
C VAL A 164 4.95 -8.33 16.01
N THR A 165 6.23 -8.56 16.29
CA THR A 165 6.98 -7.84 17.32
C THR A 165 8.15 -7.14 16.66
N PHE A 166 8.45 -5.91 17.08
CA PHE A 166 9.60 -5.16 16.59
C PHE A 166 10.08 -4.10 17.59
N ASP A 167 11.32 -3.68 17.42
CA ASP A 167 11.88 -2.54 18.14
C ASP A 167 11.68 -1.28 17.30
N TYR A 168 11.04 -0.27 17.88
CA TYR A 168 10.66 0.97 17.21
C TYR A 168 11.34 2.19 17.83
N ALA A 169 11.99 3.00 17.00
CA ALA A 169 12.63 4.25 17.40
C ALA A 169 11.85 5.45 16.80
N PRO A 170 10.95 6.11 17.54
CA PRO A 170 10.22 7.28 17.06
C PRO A 170 11.14 8.48 16.81
N ALA A 171 10.72 9.42 15.92
CA ALA A 171 11.57 10.54 15.48
C ALA A 171 11.80 11.63 16.53
N HIS A 172 10.88 11.78 17.49
CA HIS A 172 10.84 12.95 18.38
C HIS A 172 11.71 12.83 19.62
N LEU A 173 12.77 12.03 19.51
CA LEU A 173 13.67 11.80 20.62
C LEU A 173 14.99 12.53 20.38
N GLU A 174 14.94 13.86 20.45
CA GLU A 174 16.09 14.64 20.83
C GLU A 174 16.56 14.12 22.21
N GLY A 175 17.74 13.48 22.26
CA GLY A 175 18.29 12.97 23.51
C GLY A 175 18.43 11.46 23.65
N GLY A 176 18.37 10.68 22.55
CA GLY A 176 18.80 9.28 22.58
C GLY A 176 17.82 8.31 23.22
N ALA A 177 16.53 8.45 22.95
CA ALA A 177 15.56 7.51 23.48
C ALA A 177 15.80 6.09 23.01
N THR A 178 15.72 5.20 23.94
CA THR A 178 15.84 3.76 23.73
C THR A 178 14.69 3.28 22.85
N PRO A 179 14.99 2.51 21.78
CA PRO A 179 13.95 1.86 21.01
C PRO A 179 13.02 1.07 21.93
N ARG A 180 11.71 1.23 21.76
CA ARG A 180 10.76 0.41 22.50
C ARG A 180 10.36 -0.81 21.70
N ARG A 181 10.14 -1.91 22.38
CA ARG A 181 9.50 -3.07 21.77
C ARG A 181 8.01 -2.80 21.60
N ALA A 182 7.47 -3.18 20.45
CA ALA A 182 6.05 -3.10 20.14
C ALA A 182 5.55 -4.48 19.70
N THR A 183 4.35 -4.85 20.15
CA THR A 183 3.61 -6.02 19.71
C THR A 183 2.38 -5.54 18.98
N VAL A 184 2.33 -5.79 17.66
CA VAL A 184 1.36 -5.14 16.79
C VAL A 184 0.58 -6.15 15.96
N ARG A 185 -0.73 -5.92 15.84
CA ARG A 185 -1.61 -6.58 14.87
C ARG A 185 -1.63 -5.71 13.62
N PRO A 186 -1.00 -6.11 12.52
CA PRO A 186 -0.93 -5.31 11.29
C PRO A 186 -2.29 -5.24 10.61
N TYR A 187 -2.81 -4.03 10.40
CA TYR A 187 -4.09 -3.80 9.76
C TYR A 187 -3.95 -3.32 8.31
N LEU A 188 -2.96 -2.45 8.05
CA LEU A 188 -2.71 -1.84 6.74
C LEU A 188 -1.24 -1.48 6.57
N LEU A 189 -0.79 -1.48 5.31
CA LEU A 189 0.44 -0.85 4.87
C LEU A 189 0.06 0.31 3.98
N GLU A 190 0.40 1.53 4.37
CA GLU A 190 -0.06 2.74 3.73
C GLU A 190 1.10 3.66 3.37
N PRO A 191 1.22 4.07 2.09
CA PRO A 191 2.23 5.03 1.68
C PRO A 191 1.79 6.46 2.02
N SER A 192 2.74 7.30 2.47
CA SER A 192 2.56 8.73 2.67
C SER A 192 3.31 9.51 1.59
N LEU A 193 2.58 10.34 0.86
CA LEU A 193 3.17 11.26 -0.10
C LEU A 193 3.82 12.46 0.59
N GLN A 194 3.38 12.81 1.78
CA GLN A 194 3.90 13.95 2.53
C GLN A 194 5.28 13.65 3.14
N THR A 195 5.51 12.43 3.59
CA THR A 195 6.76 12.02 4.24
C THR A 195 7.64 11.11 3.39
N HIS A 196 7.23 10.80 2.15
CA HIS A 196 7.92 9.90 1.22
C HIS A 196 8.26 8.55 1.84
N ALA A 197 7.33 7.97 2.58
CA ALA A 197 7.58 6.78 3.38
C ALA A 197 6.41 5.79 3.36
N LEU A 198 6.71 4.53 3.70
CA LEU A 198 5.71 3.51 3.91
C LEU A 198 5.46 3.31 5.41
N TYR A 199 4.21 3.21 5.79
CA TYR A 199 3.79 3.06 7.16
C TYR A 199 3.01 1.76 7.39
N LEU A 200 3.24 1.16 8.54
CA LEU A 200 2.39 0.14 9.11
C LEU A 200 1.36 0.82 10.02
N ILE A 201 0.08 0.57 9.77
CA ILE A 201 -1.02 0.93 10.66
C ILE A 201 -1.50 -0.36 11.33
N GLY A 202 -1.56 -0.38 12.64
CA GLY A 202 -1.94 -1.57 13.37
C GLY A 202 -2.27 -1.30 14.83
N PHE A 203 -2.87 -2.29 15.49
CA PHE A 203 -3.18 -2.22 16.91
C PHE A 203 -1.94 -2.58 17.74
N ASP A 204 -1.44 -1.62 18.47
CA ASP A 204 -0.34 -1.76 19.41
C ASP A 204 -0.90 -2.34 20.72
N GLU A 205 -0.60 -3.61 21.03
CA GLU A 205 -1.12 -4.30 22.21
C GLU A 205 -0.64 -3.67 23.52
N GLU A 206 0.55 -3.09 23.56
CA GLU A 206 1.11 -2.44 24.74
C GLU A 206 0.48 -1.08 25.01
N ARG A 207 0.04 -0.40 23.97
CA ARG A 207 -0.64 0.90 24.06
C ARG A 207 -2.15 0.79 24.09
N GLY A 208 -2.72 -0.38 23.75
CA GLY A 208 -4.15 -0.61 23.66
C GLY A 208 -4.86 0.27 22.61
N ALA A 209 -4.16 0.67 21.56
CA ALA A 209 -4.66 1.62 20.56
C ALA A 209 -4.09 1.34 19.17
N ILE A 210 -4.81 1.79 18.13
CA ILE A 210 -4.28 1.83 16.76
C ILE A 210 -3.16 2.86 16.72
N ARG A 211 -2.02 2.49 16.11
CA ARG A 211 -0.84 3.33 15.95
C ARG A 211 -0.28 3.23 14.56
N THR A 212 0.44 4.29 14.17
CA THR A 212 1.12 4.40 12.90
C THR A 212 2.62 4.31 13.10
N PHE A 213 3.28 3.39 12.36
CA PHE A 213 4.71 3.10 12.48
C PHE A 213 5.39 3.30 11.13
N LYS A 214 6.34 4.23 11.03
CA LYS A 214 7.19 4.39 9.86
C LYS A 214 8.11 3.17 9.72
N ILE A 215 8.06 2.45 8.59
CA ILE A 215 8.76 1.15 8.43
C ILE A 215 10.27 1.31 8.54
N GLU A 216 10.84 2.41 8.09
CA GLU A 216 12.27 2.71 8.18
C GLU A 216 12.78 2.78 9.62
N ARG A 217 11.90 3.02 10.58
CA ARG A 217 12.21 3.10 12.02
C ARG A 217 12.06 1.78 12.75
N ILE A 218 11.59 0.74 12.06
CA ILE A 218 11.52 -0.63 12.58
C ILE A 218 12.92 -1.26 12.46
N ARG A 219 13.48 -1.68 13.59
CA ARG A 219 14.84 -2.25 13.64
C ARG A 219 14.83 -3.76 13.60
N THR A 220 14.33 -4.39 14.65
CA THR A 220 14.32 -5.86 14.80
C THR A 220 12.88 -6.33 14.72
N ALA A 221 12.46 -6.86 13.58
CA ALA A 221 11.10 -7.33 13.41
C ALA A 221 11.05 -8.86 13.36
N ALA A 222 10.03 -9.43 13.97
CA ALA A 222 9.80 -10.87 13.97
C ALA A 222 8.31 -11.18 13.86
N LEU A 223 8.00 -12.18 13.05
CA LEU A 223 6.67 -12.75 12.93
C LEU A 223 6.43 -13.70 14.11
N THR A 224 5.29 -13.55 14.79
CA THR A 224 4.92 -14.46 15.89
C THR A 224 4.03 -15.59 15.39
N PRO A 225 3.88 -16.71 16.11
CA PRO A 225 2.90 -17.75 15.77
C PRO A 225 1.45 -17.33 16.03
N ARG A 226 1.21 -16.21 16.72
CA ARG A 226 -0.11 -15.73 17.12
C ARG A 226 -0.83 -15.12 15.93
N THR A 227 -2.09 -15.48 15.72
CA THR A 227 -3.00 -14.86 14.78
C THR A 227 -3.94 -13.88 15.48
N PHE A 228 -4.62 -13.03 14.73
CA PHE A 228 -5.62 -12.09 15.23
C PHE A 228 -6.82 -12.04 14.29
N GLU A 229 -7.99 -11.74 14.85
CA GLU A 229 -9.17 -11.43 14.05
C GLU A 229 -9.04 -10.00 13.50
N PRO A 230 -9.32 -9.79 12.20
CA PRO A 230 -9.26 -8.45 11.62
C PRO A 230 -10.27 -7.54 12.30
N PRO A 231 -9.97 -6.24 12.45
CA PRO A 231 -10.94 -5.27 12.92
C PRO A 231 -12.09 -5.16 11.90
N ASP A 232 -13.19 -4.56 12.36
CA ASP A 232 -14.25 -4.17 11.43
C ASP A 232 -13.65 -3.27 10.32
N PRO A 233 -13.77 -3.67 9.04
CA PRO A 233 -13.26 -2.88 7.94
C PRO A 233 -13.80 -1.43 7.92
N ALA A 234 -15.04 -1.23 8.38
CA ALA A 234 -15.64 0.10 8.47
C ALA A 234 -14.92 0.99 9.49
N ALA A 235 -14.53 0.44 10.66
CA ALA A 235 -13.82 1.17 11.69
C ALA A 235 -12.40 1.59 11.23
N THR A 236 -11.66 0.68 10.60
CA THR A 236 -10.33 0.97 10.07
C THR A 236 -10.37 2.00 8.94
N THR A 237 -11.32 1.83 8.01
CA THR A 237 -11.52 2.77 6.90
C THR A 237 -11.95 4.16 7.40
N SER A 238 -12.82 4.22 8.41
CA SER A 238 -13.27 5.48 9.00
C SER A 238 -12.12 6.23 9.68
N ALA A 239 -11.26 5.54 10.42
CA ALA A 239 -10.10 6.14 11.05
C ALA A 239 -9.14 6.75 10.01
N LEU A 240 -8.84 6.00 8.94
CA LEU A 240 -7.99 6.50 7.86
C LEU A 240 -8.59 7.68 7.09
N ARG A 241 -9.91 7.67 6.88
CA ARG A 241 -10.60 8.78 6.22
C ARG A 241 -10.57 10.07 7.02
N ALA A 242 -10.39 9.99 8.33
CA ALA A 242 -10.26 11.15 9.20
C ALA A 242 -8.82 11.71 9.20
N ALA A 243 -7.80 10.89 8.87
CA ALA A 243 -6.42 11.36 8.76
C ALA A 243 -6.27 12.33 7.60
N TRP A 244 -5.43 13.34 7.76
CA TRP A 244 -5.03 14.19 6.63
C TRP A 244 -4.18 13.42 5.61
N ASP A 245 -3.23 12.64 6.08
CA ASP A 245 -2.36 11.73 5.29
C ASP A 245 -2.37 10.33 5.92
N ILE A 246 -1.67 10.13 7.05
CA ILE A 246 -1.45 8.80 7.67
C ILE A 246 -1.82 8.76 9.16
N ILE A 247 -1.72 9.89 9.88
CA ILE A 247 -1.90 9.93 11.33
C ILE A 247 -3.39 9.99 11.67
N ALA A 248 -3.95 8.83 12.02
CA ALA A 248 -5.36 8.67 12.34
C ALA A 248 -5.64 8.58 13.86
N ASP A 249 -4.61 8.57 14.69
CA ASP A 249 -4.70 8.29 16.14
C ASP A 249 -4.82 9.56 17.01
N GLN A 250 -5.13 10.69 16.38
CA GLN A 250 -5.37 11.96 17.06
C GLN A 250 -6.88 12.30 17.15
N PRO A 251 -7.30 13.05 18.17
CA PRO A 251 -8.68 13.50 18.25
C PRO A 251 -9.04 14.36 17.03
N PRO A 252 -10.30 14.30 16.56
CA PRO A 252 -10.75 15.08 15.42
C PRO A 252 -10.68 16.59 15.75
N VAL A 253 -10.28 17.36 14.74
CA VAL A 253 -10.14 18.81 14.78
C VAL A 253 -10.89 19.42 13.59
N ASP A 254 -11.78 20.36 13.86
CA ASP A 254 -12.43 21.14 12.82
C ASP A 254 -11.49 22.28 12.42
N VAL A 255 -11.12 22.29 11.14
CA VAL A 255 -10.23 23.29 10.56
C VAL A 255 -11.00 24.16 9.60
N GLU A 256 -10.84 25.48 9.75
CA GLU A 256 -11.38 26.46 8.82
C GLU A 256 -10.24 27.34 8.29
N LEU A 257 -10.17 27.43 6.97
CA LEU A 257 -9.13 28.19 6.24
C LEU A 257 -9.81 29.18 5.29
N ARG A 258 -9.13 30.30 5.08
CA ARG A 258 -9.46 31.27 4.03
C ARG A 258 -8.32 31.34 3.04
N PHE A 259 -8.60 31.11 1.77
CA PHE A 259 -7.65 31.26 0.66
C PHE A 259 -7.93 32.55 -0.08
N VAL A 260 -6.88 33.27 -0.47
CA VAL A 260 -7.04 34.50 -1.27
C VAL A 260 -7.58 34.18 -2.67
N PRO A 261 -8.24 35.14 -3.35
CA PRO A 261 -8.85 34.92 -4.68
C PRO A 261 -7.88 34.36 -5.72
N LYS A 262 -6.61 34.76 -5.64
CA LYS A 262 -5.52 34.36 -6.58
C LYS A 262 -5.37 32.84 -6.69
N VAL A 263 -5.58 32.09 -5.59
CA VAL A 263 -5.38 30.62 -5.55
C VAL A 263 -6.68 29.84 -5.45
N ALA A 264 -7.82 30.50 -5.35
CA ALA A 264 -9.12 29.86 -5.19
C ALA A 264 -9.40 28.79 -6.25
N GLY A 265 -9.10 29.06 -7.54
CA GLY A 265 -9.24 28.08 -8.62
C GLY A 265 -8.41 26.83 -8.39
N ARG A 266 -7.14 26.98 -7.99
CA ARG A 266 -6.24 25.85 -7.71
C ARG A 266 -6.71 24.99 -6.53
N VAL A 267 -7.30 25.60 -5.50
CA VAL A 267 -7.86 24.85 -4.37
C VAL A 267 -9.07 24.03 -4.80
N LEU A 268 -9.89 24.53 -5.72
CA LEU A 268 -11.08 23.85 -6.25
C LEU A 268 -10.78 22.70 -7.22
N GLU A 269 -9.56 22.63 -7.78
CA GLU A 269 -9.16 21.56 -8.71
C GLU A 269 -9.04 20.18 -8.04
N ALA A 270 -8.95 20.13 -6.71
CA ALA A 270 -8.76 18.87 -5.98
C ALA A 270 -9.68 18.74 -4.76
N THR A 271 -10.04 17.51 -4.46
CA THR A 271 -10.60 17.17 -3.15
C THR A 271 -9.44 16.84 -2.22
N TRP A 272 -9.12 17.78 -1.33
CA TRP A 272 -7.98 17.66 -0.41
C TRP A 272 -8.27 16.73 0.78
N HIS A 273 -9.53 16.71 1.23
CA HIS A 273 -9.96 15.81 2.31
C HIS A 273 -11.40 15.36 2.11
N PRO A 274 -11.76 14.11 2.45
CA PRO A 274 -13.13 13.59 2.23
C PRO A 274 -14.23 14.36 2.94
N THR A 275 -13.94 15.03 4.06
CA THR A 275 -14.91 15.81 4.83
C THR A 275 -14.96 17.28 4.43
N GLN A 276 -14.17 17.71 3.43
CA GLN A 276 -14.10 19.12 3.06
C GLN A 276 -15.42 19.68 2.56
N THR A 277 -15.66 20.93 2.94
CA THR A 277 -16.67 21.80 2.34
C THR A 277 -16.01 23.08 1.89
N VAL A 278 -16.45 23.66 0.78
CA VAL A 278 -15.84 24.82 0.16
C VAL A 278 -16.93 25.84 -0.20
N GLN A 279 -16.70 27.11 0.14
CA GLN A 279 -17.61 28.20 -0.16
C GLN A 279 -16.81 29.37 -0.74
N THR A 280 -17.26 29.89 -1.89
CA THR A 280 -16.68 31.11 -2.45
C THR A 280 -17.36 32.33 -1.80
N GLU A 281 -16.57 33.25 -1.31
CA GLU A 281 -16.99 34.50 -0.70
C GLU A 281 -17.22 35.59 -1.77
N PRO A 282 -17.99 36.67 -1.47
CA PRO A 282 -18.26 37.74 -2.44
C PRO A 282 -17.03 38.46 -2.99
N ASP A 283 -15.92 38.47 -2.23
CA ASP A 283 -14.66 39.08 -2.63
C ASP A 283 -13.79 38.13 -3.52
N GLY A 284 -14.31 36.94 -3.85
CA GLY A 284 -13.60 35.91 -4.61
C GLY A 284 -12.64 35.05 -3.77
N SER A 285 -12.51 35.30 -2.47
CA SER A 285 -11.78 34.40 -1.57
C SER A 285 -12.55 33.10 -1.35
N LEU A 286 -11.86 32.07 -0.89
CA LEU A 286 -12.41 30.76 -0.68
C LEU A 286 -12.35 30.36 0.78
N ARG A 287 -13.47 30.01 1.35
CA ARG A 287 -13.58 29.44 2.70
C ARG A 287 -13.61 27.92 2.59
N TRP A 288 -12.61 27.29 3.14
CA TRP A 288 -12.45 25.83 3.15
C TRP A 288 -12.55 25.29 4.58
N ARG A 289 -13.32 24.23 4.77
CA ARG A 289 -13.50 23.57 6.06
C ARG A 289 -13.35 22.09 5.92
N ALA A 290 -12.76 21.43 6.93
CA ALA A 290 -12.75 19.98 7.08
C ALA A 290 -12.58 19.58 8.55
N THR A 291 -13.04 18.36 8.89
CA THR A 291 -12.73 17.70 10.16
C THR A 291 -11.62 16.70 9.91
N VAL A 292 -10.46 16.86 10.53
CA VAL A 292 -9.26 16.03 10.33
C VAL A 292 -8.79 15.42 11.66
N ALA A 293 -8.09 14.27 11.60
CA ALA A 293 -7.49 13.65 12.78
C ALA A 293 -6.23 14.42 13.20
N GLY A 294 -6.40 15.37 14.11
CA GLY A 294 -5.32 16.25 14.58
C GLY A 294 -4.87 17.30 13.56
N SER A 295 -3.95 18.13 13.97
CA SER A 295 -3.48 19.25 13.15
C SER A 295 -2.04 19.10 12.62
N ILE A 296 -1.31 18.04 13.02
CA ILE A 296 0.12 17.90 12.71
C ILE A 296 0.36 17.81 11.20
N GLU A 297 -0.40 17.01 10.50
CA GLU A 297 -0.20 16.77 9.06
C GLU A 297 -0.75 17.92 8.21
N ILE A 298 -2.00 18.34 8.45
CA ILE A 298 -2.61 19.44 7.69
C ILE A 298 -1.82 20.73 7.81
N ARG A 299 -1.16 20.96 8.94
CA ARG A 299 -0.28 22.12 9.17
C ARG A 299 0.80 22.27 8.08
N LEU A 300 1.41 21.18 7.65
CA LEU A 300 2.43 21.21 6.60
C LEU A 300 1.84 21.63 5.25
N TRP A 301 0.65 21.16 4.94
CA TRP A 301 -0.08 21.58 3.76
C TRP A 301 -0.47 23.06 3.82
N ILE A 302 -0.94 23.54 4.96
CA ILE A 302 -1.24 24.96 5.16
C ILE A 302 0.02 25.80 4.92
N LEU A 303 1.16 25.46 5.53
CA LEU A 303 2.41 26.18 5.36
C LEU A 303 2.92 26.18 3.91
N SER A 304 2.57 25.19 3.09
CA SER A 304 2.96 25.14 1.68
C SER A 304 2.28 26.19 0.80
N TRP A 305 1.20 26.81 1.27
CA TRP A 305 0.50 27.89 0.58
C TRP A 305 1.08 29.28 0.87
N GLY A 306 2.00 29.39 1.85
CA GLY A 306 2.65 30.63 2.22
C GLY A 306 1.66 31.69 2.69
N ASP A 307 1.65 32.85 2.03
CA ASP A 307 0.78 34.00 2.33
C ASP A 307 -0.59 33.92 1.65
N ASP A 308 -0.82 32.88 0.85
CA ASP A 308 -2.08 32.68 0.12
C ASP A 308 -3.19 32.02 0.97
N VAL A 309 -2.91 31.63 2.22
CA VAL A 309 -3.85 30.99 3.13
C VAL A 309 -3.81 31.60 4.54
N GLU A 310 -4.98 31.75 5.15
CA GLU A 310 -5.15 32.12 6.55
C GLU A 310 -5.89 31.02 7.30
N VAL A 311 -5.39 30.62 8.48
CA VAL A 311 -6.12 29.74 9.41
C VAL A 311 -7.10 30.59 10.19
N LEU A 312 -8.39 30.30 10.05
CA LEU A 312 -9.46 30.97 10.83
C LEU A 312 -9.71 30.21 12.13
N GLU A 313 -9.82 28.89 12.06
CA GLU A 313 -10.04 27.97 13.19
C GLU A 313 -9.24 26.66 13.01
N PRO A 314 -8.82 26.01 14.10
CA PRO A 314 -8.88 26.48 15.49
C PRO A 314 -7.75 27.47 15.85
N ALA A 315 -7.95 28.26 16.89
CA ALA A 315 -6.96 29.27 17.34
C ALA A 315 -5.58 28.63 17.60
N ALA A 316 -5.51 27.45 18.19
CA ALA A 316 -4.25 26.76 18.46
C ALA A 316 -3.43 26.49 17.20
N LEU A 317 -4.07 26.05 16.11
CA LEU A 317 -3.43 25.82 14.81
C LEU A 317 -2.99 27.15 14.16
N ARG A 318 -3.85 28.17 14.26
CA ARG A 318 -3.54 29.53 13.79
C ARG A 318 -2.29 30.08 14.46
N ASP A 319 -2.22 29.97 15.78
CA ASP A 319 -1.08 30.50 16.58
C ASP A 319 0.21 29.73 16.25
N ASP A 320 0.14 28.40 16.06
CA ASP A 320 1.30 27.58 15.68
C ASP A 320 1.81 27.92 14.27
N VAL A 321 0.92 28.07 13.29
CA VAL A 321 1.26 28.49 11.92
C VAL A 321 1.88 29.86 11.92
N ALA A 322 1.23 30.86 12.59
CA ALA A 322 1.72 32.24 12.71
C ALA A 322 3.09 32.27 13.39
N GLY A 323 3.27 31.54 14.48
CA GLY A 323 4.55 31.43 15.19
C GLY A 323 5.66 30.84 14.30
N THR A 324 5.34 29.84 13.49
CA THR A 324 6.30 29.26 12.55
C THR A 324 6.72 30.23 11.45
N LEU A 325 5.77 30.95 10.87
CA LEU A 325 6.06 31.97 9.85
C LEU A 325 6.92 33.11 10.42
N ARG A 326 6.64 33.60 11.66
CA ARG A 326 7.48 34.62 12.30
C ARG A 326 8.92 34.14 12.49
N ARG A 327 9.12 32.90 12.97
CA ARG A 327 10.47 32.32 13.09
C ARG A 327 11.16 32.18 11.73
N ALA A 328 10.42 31.81 10.68
CA ALA A 328 10.96 31.72 9.33
C ALA A 328 11.44 33.11 8.85
N VAL A 329 10.63 34.16 9.00
CA VAL A 329 11.02 35.53 8.64
C VAL A 329 12.29 35.96 9.38
N ALA A 330 12.37 35.71 10.69
CA ALA A 330 13.56 36.08 11.49
C ALA A 330 14.86 35.42 10.99
N HIS A 331 14.80 34.20 10.40
CA HIS A 331 15.99 33.56 9.78
C HIS A 331 16.46 34.32 8.54
N TYR A 332 15.56 34.82 7.71
CA TYR A 332 15.93 35.60 6.52
C TYR A 332 16.44 36.99 6.85
N GLU A 333 15.83 37.66 7.85
CA GLU A 333 16.27 38.95 8.33
C GLU A 333 17.65 38.92 9.01
N ALA A 334 17.96 37.87 9.75
CA ALA A 334 19.26 37.65 10.37
C ALA A 334 20.39 37.35 9.36
N SER A 335 20.04 36.97 8.12
CA SER A 335 20.99 36.62 7.06
C SER A 335 21.18 37.77 6.05
N ALA A 336 20.40 38.84 6.16
CA ALA A 336 20.49 40.07 5.34
C ALA A 336 21.36 41.12 6.04
#